data_00107e3a15c6b7e6c592cd42c5a8869c
#
_entry.id   00107e3a15c6b7e6c592cd42c5a8869c
#
_cell.length_a   1.000
_cell.length_b   1.000
_cell.length_c   1.000
_cell.angle_alpha   90.00
_cell.angle_beta   90.00
_cell.angle_gamma   90.00
#
_symmetry.space_group_name_H-M   'P 1'
#
loop_
_entity.id
_entity.type
_entity.pdbx_description
1 polymer ?
#
loop_
_entity_poly.entity_id
_entity_poly.type
_entity_poly.pdbx_seq_one_letter_code
_entity_poly.pdbx_strand_id
1 'polypeptide(L)'
;RLTVGENPDDAVADIDGFESVKKAREAGLSVDVVVPVYEELTWNNYQPGNKQIYMGWATPEDHPAIQTAAEVYRMVVSPNVETQNETEGTLRKEPRIDRWIFSTDGVGFPIPAEKSDIQISDRKNWVHAGEYKHPPMFGFGPGIEQNTHKIGECTDTRELRLAIAFM
;
A
#
# COMPACT_ATOMS: atom_id res chain seq x y z
N ARG A 1 -7.04 -2.39 -6.81
CA ARG A 1 -5.92 -1.52 -6.38
C ARG A 1 -5.75 -0.43 -7.40
N LEU A 2 -5.58 0.79 -6.94
CA LEU A 2 -5.51 1.98 -7.75
C LEU A 2 -4.17 2.68 -7.54
N THR A 3 -3.70 3.39 -8.54
CA THR A 3 -2.54 4.27 -8.40
C THR A 3 -2.95 5.59 -7.75
N VAL A 4 -1.97 6.39 -7.39
CA VAL A 4 -2.23 7.71 -6.78
C VAL A 4 -3.02 8.58 -7.76
N GLY A 5 -4.17 9.10 -7.32
CA GLY A 5 -5.03 9.99 -8.10
C GLY A 5 -6.07 9.29 -8.98
N GLU A 6 -6.08 7.97 -9.06
CA GLU A 6 -7.15 7.24 -9.76
C GLU A 6 -8.45 7.24 -8.95
N ASN A 7 -9.57 7.38 -9.66
CA ASN A 7 -10.90 7.25 -9.10
C ASN A 7 -11.42 5.81 -9.28
N PRO A 8 -11.95 5.17 -8.22
CA PRO A 8 -12.48 3.81 -8.30
C PRO A 8 -13.63 3.64 -9.31
N ASP A 9 -14.51 4.63 -9.39
CA ASP A 9 -15.68 4.55 -10.27
C ASP A 9 -15.27 4.70 -11.74
N ASP A 10 -14.27 5.54 -12.03
CA ASP A 10 -13.71 5.66 -13.38
C ASP A 10 -13.00 4.37 -13.79
N ALA A 11 -12.22 3.75 -12.89
CA ALA A 11 -11.57 2.49 -13.18
C ALA A 11 -12.56 1.33 -13.45
N VAL A 12 -13.69 1.30 -12.75
CA VAL A 12 -14.77 0.34 -13.02
C VAL A 12 -15.40 0.63 -14.37
N ALA A 13 -15.69 1.90 -14.68
CA ALA A 13 -16.27 2.31 -15.95
C ALA A 13 -15.35 1.99 -17.14
N ASP A 14 -14.04 2.19 -16.99
CA ASP A 14 -13.05 1.86 -18.01
C ASP A 14 -13.04 0.36 -18.32
N ILE A 15 -13.06 -0.49 -17.28
CA ILE A 15 -13.13 -1.95 -17.46
C ILE A 15 -14.46 -2.36 -18.11
N ASP A 16 -15.57 -1.78 -17.65
CA ASP A 16 -16.90 -2.03 -18.23
C ASP A 16 -16.96 -1.62 -19.71
N GLY A 17 -16.22 -0.60 -20.08
CA GLY A 17 -16.07 -0.09 -21.43
C GLY A 17 -15.19 -0.94 -22.36
N PHE A 18 -14.48 -1.95 -21.87
CA PHE A 18 -13.62 -2.77 -22.71
C PHE A 18 -14.37 -3.47 -23.82
N GLU A 19 -13.76 -3.51 -24.99
CA GLU A 19 -14.31 -4.17 -26.18
C GLU A 19 -14.64 -5.65 -25.94
N SER A 20 -13.85 -6.33 -25.12
CA SER A 20 -14.10 -7.71 -24.71
C SER A 20 -15.38 -7.87 -23.91
N VAL A 21 -15.67 -6.94 -23.00
CA VAL A 21 -16.89 -6.93 -22.18
C VAL A 21 -18.10 -6.68 -23.08
N LYS A 22 -18.03 -5.71 -23.99
CA LYS A 22 -19.09 -5.41 -24.96
C LYS A 22 -19.41 -6.61 -25.85
N LYS A 23 -18.40 -7.23 -26.46
CA LYS A 23 -18.57 -8.41 -27.30
C LYS A 23 -19.15 -9.60 -26.55
N ALA A 24 -18.76 -9.80 -25.29
CA ALA A 24 -19.34 -10.87 -24.48
C ALA A 24 -20.83 -10.64 -24.23
N ARG A 25 -21.25 -9.41 -23.93
CA ARG A 25 -22.66 -9.05 -23.78
C ARG A 25 -23.44 -9.20 -25.10
N GLU A 26 -22.88 -8.77 -26.22
CA GLU A 26 -23.46 -8.95 -27.55
C GLU A 26 -23.65 -10.42 -27.91
N ALA A 27 -22.76 -11.29 -27.43
CA ALA A 27 -22.87 -12.74 -27.55
C ALA A 27 -23.90 -13.38 -26.59
N GLY A 28 -24.62 -12.58 -25.79
CA GLY A 28 -25.63 -13.02 -24.85
C GLY A 28 -25.11 -13.48 -23.49
N LEU A 29 -23.83 -13.21 -23.17
CA LEU A 29 -23.28 -13.51 -21.84
C LEU A 29 -23.64 -12.40 -20.83
N SER A 30 -23.95 -12.81 -19.60
CA SER A 30 -24.05 -11.87 -18.49
C SER A 30 -22.65 -11.54 -17.99
N VAL A 31 -22.29 -10.24 -18.04
CA VAL A 31 -21.00 -9.74 -17.56
C VAL A 31 -21.25 -8.50 -16.72
N ASP A 32 -20.94 -8.60 -15.44
CA ASP A 32 -21.00 -7.50 -14.48
C ASP A 32 -19.59 -7.12 -14.04
N VAL A 33 -19.28 -5.83 -14.09
CA VAL A 33 -18.03 -5.28 -13.57
C VAL A 33 -18.34 -4.64 -12.22
N VAL A 34 -17.88 -5.27 -11.16
CA VAL A 34 -18.22 -4.86 -9.79
C VAL A 34 -16.97 -4.81 -8.90
N VAL A 35 -17.01 -3.93 -7.92
CA VAL A 35 -16.05 -3.98 -6.83
C VAL A 35 -16.54 -5.00 -5.80
N PRO A 36 -15.74 -6.06 -5.50
CA PRO A 36 -16.13 -7.03 -4.50
C PRO A 36 -16.34 -6.38 -3.13
N VAL A 37 -17.27 -6.95 -2.37
CA VAL A 37 -17.48 -6.61 -0.97
C VAL A 37 -16.96 -7.76 -0.12
N TYR A 38 -16.31 -7.47 0.99
CA TYR A 38 -15.89 -8.48 1.93
C TYR A 38 -17.11 -8.93 2.76
N GLU A 39 -17.64 -10.10 2.43
CA GLU A 39 -18.85 -10.66 3.03
C GLU A 39 -18.57 -11.73 4.09
N GLU A 40 -17.31 -12.17 4.20
CA GLU A 40 -16.93 -13.19 5.17
C GLU A 40 -17.07 -12.68 6.61
N LEU A 41 -17.57 -13.57 7.48
CA LEU A 41 -17.64 -13.29 8.89
C LEU A 41 -16.28 -13.38 9.54
N THR A 42 -15.98 -12.43 10.40
CA THR A 42 -14.81 -12.52 11.28
C THR A 42 -15.04 -13.58 12.37
N TRP A 43 -13.99 -13.94 13.10
CA TRP A 43 -14.05 -14.92 14.18
C TRP A 43 -15.08 -14.58 15.28
N ASN A 44 -15.46 -13.30 15.44
CA ASN A 44 -16.48 -12.82 16.37
C ASN A 44 -17.84 -12.55 15.70
N ASN A 45 -18.08 -13.15 14.54
CA ASN A 45 -19.28 -13.01 13.72
C ASN A 45 -19.59 -11.57 13.24
N TYR A 46 -18.59 -10.70 13.19
CA TYR A 46 -18.73 -9.39 12.57
C TYR A 46 -18.56 -9.52 11.06
N GLN A 47 -19.47 -8.90 10.30
CA GLN A 47 -19.39 -8.80 8.85
C GLN A 47 -18.95 -7.39 8.46
N PRO A 48 -17.74 -7.18 7.95
CA PRO A 48 -17.23 -5.86 7.63
C PRO A 48 -18.07 -5.12 6.58
N GLY A 49 -18.52 -5.82 5.56
CA GLY A 49 -19.30 -5.25 4.45
C GLY A 49 -18.55 -4.17 3.68
N ASN A 50 -17.21 -4.16 3.76
CA ASN A 50 -16.38 -3.15 3.10
C ASN A 50 -16.15 -3.50 1.64
N LYS A 51 -16.29 -2.52 0.75
CA LYS A 51 -15.83 -2.66 -0.64
C LYS A 51 -14.31 -2.84 -0.67
N GLN A 52 -13.83 -3.75 -1.50
CA GLN A 52 -12.40 -4.01 -1.68
C GLN A 52 -11.75 -2.95 -2.59
N ILE A 53 -11.71 -1.72 -2.12
CA ILE A 53 -11.05 -0.60 -2.78
C ILE A 53 -9.78 -0.25 -2.02
N TYR A 54 -8.67 -0.25 -2.73
CA TYR A 54 -7.34 0.01 -2.18
C TYR A 54 -6.71 1.16 -2.97
N MET A 55 -6.80 2.36 -2.40
CA MET A 55 -6.30 3.60 -3.00
C MET A 55 -4.78 3.66 -2.93
N GLY A 56 -4.16 4.11 -4.01
CA GLY A 56 -2.75 4.50 -3.99
C GLY A 56 -2.54 5.75 -3.14
N TRP A 57 -1.39 5.83 -2.51
CA TRP A 57 -1.00 6.98 -1.71
C TRP A 57 0.47 7.35 -1.95
N ALA A 58 0.79 8.61 -1.69
CA ALA A 58 2.16 9.09 -1.77
C ALA A 58 2.44 10.03 -0.59
N THR A 59 3.59 9.84 0.03
CA THR A 59 4.16 10.80 0.97
C THR A 59 5.24 11.58 0.22
N PRO A 60 5.20 12.92 0.18
CA PRO A 60 6.23 13.71 -0.47
C PRO A 60 7.62 13.41 0.10
N GLU A 61 8.63 13.36 -0.75
CA GLU A 61 10.00 13.08 -0.34
C GLU A 61 10.52 14.10 0.69
N ASP A 62 10.13 15.36 0.53
CA ASP A 62 10.50 16.47 1.43
C ASP A 62 9.68 16.51 2.72
N HIS A 63 8.73 15.60 2.91
CA HIS A 63 7.94 15.55 4.13
C HIS A 63 8.84 15.32 5.36
N PRO A 64 8.64 16.06 6.49
CA PRO A 64 9.49 15.94 7.66
C PRO A 64 9.68 14.51 8.19
N ALA A 65 8.63 13.69 8.15
CA ALA A 65 8.73 12.29 8.57
C ALA A 65 9.69 11.48 7.69
N ILE A 66 9.72 11.73 6.38
CA ILE A 66 10.63 11.06 5.45
C ILE A 66 12.06 11.53 5.68
N GLN A 67 12.26 12.83 5.83
CA GLN A 67 13.58 13.40 6.07
C GLN A 67 14.17 12.93 7.42
N THR A 68 13.36 12.92 8.48
CA THR A 68 13.78 12.37 9.78
C THR A 68 14.13 10.88 9.66
N ALA A 69 13.33 10.09 8.97
CA ALA A 69 13.64 8.68 8.74
C ALA A 69 14.98 8.50 7.99
N ALA A 70 15.23 9.30 6.96
CA ALA A 70 16.48 9.26 6.22
C ALA A 70 17.69 9.66 7.11
N GLU A 71 17.54 10.64 8.00
CA GLU A 71 18.56 11.02 8.97
C GLU A 71 18.86 9.89 9.97
N VAL A 72 17.81 9.31 10.56
CA VAL A 72 17.97 8.16 11.48
C VAL A 72 18.65 6.99 10.77
N TYR A 73 18.28 6.74 9.52
CA TYR A 73 18.94 5.70 8.72
C TYR A 73 20.44 5.95 8.61
N ARG A 74 20.86 7.18 8.27
CA ARG A 74 22.28 7.53 8.19
C ARG A 74 23.03 7.40 9.52
N MET A 75 22.32 7.63 10.62
CA MET A 75 22.91 7.52 11.98
C MET A 75 23.04 6.07 12.44
N VAL A 76 22.05 5.24 12.16
CA VAL A 76 21.92 3.90 12.76
C VAL A 76 22.31 2.79 11.78
N VAL A 77 21.86 2.89 10.54
CA VAL A 77 22.02 1.82 9.56
C VAL A 77 23.31 1.99 8.76
N SER A 78 23.54 3.15 8.20
CA SER A 78 24.67 3.41 7.29
C SER A 78 26.05 3.05 7.85
N PRO A 79 26.37 3.30 9.13
CA PRO A 79 27.67 2.93 9.69
C PRO A 79 27.90 1.41 9.80
N ASN A 80 26.81 0.64 9.82
CA ASN A 80 26.82 -0.80 10.03
C ASN A 80 26.63 -1.62 8.75
N VAL A 81 26.44 -0.95 7.63
CA VAL A 81 26.35 -1.59 6.30
C VAL A 81 27.74 -1.61 5.69
N GLU A 82 28.29 -2.80 5.54
CA GLU A 82 29.53 -2.99 4.80
C GLU A 82 29.29 -2.70 3.32
N THR A 83 30.23 -1.99 2.69
CA THR A 83 30.18 -1.56 1.26
C THR A 83 30.29 -2.72 0.27
N GLN A 84 29.90 -3.91 0.66
CA GLN A 84 30.03 -5.08 -0.18
C GLN A 84 28.74 -5.31 -0.99
N ASN A 85 28.89 -5.16 -2.27
CA ASN A 85 27.97 -5.62 -3.33
C ASN A 85 26.50 -5.28 -3.10
N GLU A 86 26.03 -4.23 -3.74
CA GLU A 86 24.63 -3.82 -3.84
C GLU A 86 23.67 -4.95 -4.30
N THR A 87 24.19 -6.14 -4.57
CA THR A 87 23.45 -7.31 -5.06
C THR A 87 23.12 -8.33 -3.98
N GLU A 88 23.73 -8.30 -2.81
CA GLU A 88 23.57 -9.37 -1.81
C GLU A 88 22.72 -8.98 -0.60
N GLY A 89 22.57 -7.69 -0.31
CA GLY A 89 21.76 -7.18 0.79
C GLY A 89 20.74 -6.16 0.34
N THR A 90 19.74 -5.93 1.16
CA THR A 90 18.70 -4.95 0.92
C THR A 90 18.99 -3.60 1.54
N LEU A 91 19.73 -3.58 2.65
CA LEU A 91 20.15 -2.34 3.29
C LEU A 91 21.35 -1.77 2.52
N ARG A 92 21.24 -0.49 2.19
CA ARG A 92 22.26 0.26 1.47
C ARG A 92 22.98 1.20 2.42
N LYS A 93 24.18 1.63 2.05
CA LYS A 93 24.90 2.62 2.82
C LYS A 93 24.18 3.97 2.86
N GLU A 94 23.56 4.35 1.76
CA GLU A 94 22.72 5.54 1.69
C GLU A 94 21.24 5.16 1.59
N PRO A 95 20.34 5.83 2.33
CA PRO A 95 18.92 5.60 2.22
C PRO A 95 18.45 5.94 0.81
N ARG A 96 17.67 5.06 0.22
CA ARG A 96 16.96 5.31 -1.02
C ARG A 96 15.49 5.56 -0.72
N ILE A 97 15.02 6.75 -1.02
CA ILE A 97 13.61 7.08 -0.98
C ILE A 97 13.03 6.72 -2.33
N ASP A 98 12.08 5.78 -2.35
CA ASP A 98 11.51 5.27 -3.59
C ASP A 98 10.07 4.81 -3.37
N ARG A 99 9.42 4.37 -4.44
CA ARG A 99 8.08 3.83 -4.40
C ARG A 99 8.08 2.37 -3.90
N TRP A 100 7.06 2.03 -3.16
CA TRP A 100 6.76 0.65 -2.85
C TRP A 100 5.96 0.02 -3.99
N ILE A 101 6.45 -1.07 -4.56
CA ILE A 101 5.83 -1.71 -5.72
C ILE A 101 4.72 -2.70 -5.34
N PHE A 102 4.63 -3.06 -4.07
CA PHE A 102 3.61 -3.94 -3.54
C PHE A 102 2.56 -3.14 -2.77
N SER A 103 1.36 -3.72 -2.64
CA SER A 103 0.37 -3.21 -1.71
C SER A 103 0.81 -3.50 -0.28
N THR A 104 0.56 -2.55 0.61
CA THR A 104 0.82 -2.68 2.04
C THR A 104 -0.45 -2.36 2.82
N ASP A 105 -0.47 -2.65 4.11
CA ASP A 105 -1.59 -2.30 4.99
C ASP A 105 -1.80 -0.78 5.10
N GLY A 106 -0.82 0.02 4.68
CA GLY A 106 -0.94 1.47 4.56
C GLY A 106 -2.13 1.93 3.73
N VAL A 107 -2.56 1.16 2.74
CA VAL A 107 -3.77 1.47 1.94
C VAL A 107 -5.07 1.45 2.75
N GLY A 108 -5.05 0.88 3.94
CA GLY A 108 -6.20 0.81 4.85
C GLY A 108 -6.37 2.04 5.75
N PHE A 109 -5.52 3.05 5.65
CA PHE A 109 -5.51 4.22 6.53
C PHE A 109 -5.89 5.56 5.88
N PRO A 110 -6.81 5.65 4.92
CA PRO A 110 -7.28 6.95 4.48
C PRO A 110 -8.03 7.65 5.63
N ILE A 111 -7.70 8.91 5.88
CA ILE A 111 -8.37 9.74 6.87
C ILE A 111 -9.18 10.80 6.11
N PRO A 112 -10.47 10.99 6.44
CA PRO A 112 -11.25 12.09 5.87
C PRO A 112 -10.57 13.43 6.13
N ALA A 113 -10.52 14.29 5.11
CA ALA A 113 -9.77 15.54 5.16
C ALA A 113 -10.27 16.53 6.23
N GLU A 114 -11.51 16.42 6.69
CA GLU A 114 -12.17 17.47 7.46
C GLU A 114 -12.81 17.04 8.78
N LYS A 115 -12.74 15.81 9.24
CA LYS A 115 -13.44 15.42 10.49
C LYS A 115 -12.61 14.52 11.38
N SER A 116 -12.24 15.05 12.53
CA SER A 116 -11.76 14.28 13.68
C SER A 116 -12.85 13.40 14.34
N ASP A 117 -14.12 13.62 14.01
CA ASP A 117 -15.28 13.11 14.77
C ASP A 117 -16.06 12.01 14.04
N ILE A 118 -15.53 11.44 12.97
CA ILE A 118 -16.22 10.40 12.21
C ILE A 118 -16.28 9.12 13.03
N GLN A 119 -17.50 8.69 13.30
CA GLN A 119 -17.76 7.43 13.96
C GLN A 119 -17.29 6.26 13.11
N ILE A 120 -16.76 5.22 13.74
CA ILE A 120 -16.26 4.02 13.05
C ILE A 120 -17.36 3.38 12.17
N SER A 121 -18.63 3.53 12.55
CA SER A 121 -19.78 3.09 11.75
C SER A 121 -19.89 3.71 10.37
N ASP A 122 -19.29 4.88 10.15
CA ASP A 122 -19.39 5.60 8.88
C ASP A 122 -18.27 5.24 7.89
N ARG A 123 -17.35 4.36 8.28
CA ARG A 123 -16.19 3.95 7.45
C ARG A 123 -16.57 3.43 6.08
N LYS A 124 -17.67 2.72 5.94
CA LYS A 124 -18.15 2.22 4.65
C LYS A 124 -18.54 3.33 3.65
N ASN A 125 -18.78 4.55 4.15
CA ASN A 125 -19.10 5.71 3.34
C ASN A 125 -17.85 6.52 2.95
N TRP A 126 -16.68 6.22 3.53
CA TRP A 126 -15.46 6.98 3.30
C TRP A 126 -14.91 6.81 1.88
N VAL A 127 -15.15 5.67 1.28
CA VAL A 127 -14.56 5.30 -0.01
C VAL A 127 -15.12 6.12 -1.18
N HIS A 128 -16.25 6.78 -1.01
CA HIS A 128 -16.94 7.50 -2.07
C HIS A 128 -16.89 9.03 -1.94
N ALA A 129 -16.36 9.54 -0.86
CA ALA A 129 -16.46 10.97 -0.59
C ALA A 129 -15.41 11.84 -1.31
N GLY A 130 -14.44 11.27 -2.01
CA GLY A 130 -13.46 11.99 -2.84
C GLY A 130 -12.45 12.88 -2.09
N GLU A 131 -12.54 12.98 -0.78
CA GLU A 131 -11.80 13.92 0.05
C GLU A 131 -11.03 13.23 1.18
N TYR A 132 -10.17 12.27 0.82
CA TYR A 132 -9.32 11.61 1.80
C TYR A 132 -7.91 12.15 1.79
N LYS A 133 -7.38 12.49 2.97
CA LYS A 133 -5.94 12.64 3.17
C LYS A 133 -5.37 11.35 3.73
N HIS A 134 -4.42 10.79 3.03
CA HIS A 134 -3.62 9.71 3.57
C HIS A 134 -2.64 10.29 4.61
N PRO A 135 -2.49 9.68 5.80
CA PRO A 135 -1.46 10.11 6.73
C PRO A 135 -0.06 9.92 6.09
N PRO A 136 0.93 10.74 6.47
CA PRO A 136 2.29 10.51 6.01
C PRO A 136 2.78 9.15 6.50
N MET A 137 3.10 8.28 5.57
CA MET A 137 3.55 6.93 5.86
C MET A 137 4.70 6.56 4.93
N PHE A 138 5.57 5.70 5.42
CA PHE A 138 6.60 5.05 4.62
C PHE A 138 6.79 3.61 5.08
N GLY A 139 7.25 2.76 4.19
CA GLY A 139 7.65 1.40 4.50
C GLY A 139 9.17 1.34 4.70
N PHE A 140 9.58 0.58 5.68
CA PHE A 140 10.97 0.21 5.90
C PHE A 140 11.03 -1.22 6.42
N GLY A 141 11.99 -1.98 5.97
CA GLY A 141 12.21 -3.33 6.47
C GLY A 141 13.37 -4.02 5.75
N PRO A 142 13.99 -4.99 6.43
CA PRO A 142 14.95 -5.88 5.79
C PRO A 142 14.19 -6.89 4.94
N GLY A 143 14.63 -7.10 3.75
CA GLY A 143 14.04 -8.09 2.86
C GLY A 143 14.70 -8.03 1.49
N ILE A 144 14.91 -9.15 0.86
CA ILE A 144 15.49 -9.21 -0.47
C ILE A 144 14.36 -8.98 -1.47
N GLU A 145 14.28 -7.79 -2.05
CA GLU A 145 13.19 -7.36 -2.94
C GLU A 145 12.93 -8.37 -4.07
N GLN A 146 13.99 -8.96 -4.64
CA GLN A 146 13.89 -9.95 -5.71
C GLN A 146 13.19 -11.24 -5.28
N ASN A 147 13.16 -11.52 -3.96
CA ASN A 147 12.56 -12.73 -3.39
C ASN A 147 11.20 -12.48 -2.75
N THR A 148 10.75 -11.24 -2.68
CA THR A 148 9.46 -10.87 -2.07
C THR A 148 8.30 -11.54 -2.78
N HIS A 149 7.39 -12.13 -2.03
CA HIS A 149 6.24 -12.92 -2.52
C HIS A 149 6.61 -14.14 -3.38
N LYS A 150 7.76 -14.74 -3.13
CA LYS A 150 8.22 -15.97 -3.79
C LYS A 150 8.49 -17.07 -2.78
N ILE A 151 8.49 -18.31 -3.26
CA ILE A 151 8.96 -19.46 -2.46
C ILE A 151 10.43 -19.23 -2.14
N GLY A 152 10.79 -19.35 -0.85
CA GLY A 152 12.14 -19.07 -0.37
C GLY A 152 12.38 -17.59 -0.03
N GLU A 153 11.32 -16.80 0.15
CA GLU A 153 11.45 -15.45 0.72
C GLU A 153 12.21 -15.51 2.04
N CYS A 154 13.21 -14.66 2.15
CA CYS A 154 14.11 -14.63 3.29
C CYS A 154 14.62 -13.23 3.55
N THR A 155 15.18 -13.05 4.75
CA THR A 155 15.88 -11.83 5.13
C THR A 155 17.16 -12.16 5.87
N ASP A 156 18.15 -11.29 5.80
CA ASP A 156 19.36 -11.42 6.59
C ASP A 156 19.08 -11.02 8.05
N THR A 157 19.41 -11.90 8.99
CA THR A 157 19.20 -11.63 10.42
C THR A 157 20.02 -10.46 10.95
N ARG A 158 21.14 -10.12 10.30
CA ARG A 158 21.94 -8.93 10.63
C ARG A 158 21.17 -7.67 10.27
N GLU A 159 20.55 -7.64 9.10
CA GLU A 159 19.71 -6.53 8.65
C GLU A 159 18.46 -6.37 9.52
N LEU A 160 17.89 -7.47 10.00
CA LEU A 160 16.75 -7.41 10.93
C LEU A 160 17.11 -6.65 12.22
N ARG A 161 18.31 -6.84 12.75
CA ARG A 161 18.77 -6.09 13.94
C ARG A 161 18.91 -4.59 13.65
N LEU A 162 19.43 -4.23 12.48
CA LEU A 162 19.54 -2.84 12.07
C LEU A 162 18.15 -2.21 11.84
N ALA A 163 17.21 -2.96 11.28
CA ALA A 163 15.85 -2.51 11.11
C ALA A 163 15.15 -2.23 12.45
N ILE A 164 15.36 -3.10 13.45
CA ILE A 164 14.83 -2.88 14.81
C ILE A 164 15.45 -1.63 15.45
N ALA A 165 16.74 -1.41 15.25
CA ALA A 165 17.43 -0.24 15.81
C ALA A 165 17.02 1.07 15.11
N PHE A 166 16.58 1.00 13.85
CA PHE A 166 16.07 2.14 13.10
C PHE A 166 14.67 2.58 13.56
N MET A 167 13.78 1.64 13.92
CA MET A 167 12.42 1.91 14.40
C MET A 167 12.39 2.39 15.85
#